data_285a3f8688f7ea183bb05121a3d5bf07
#
_entry.id   285a3f8688f7ea183bb05121a3d5bf07
#
_cell.length_a   1.000
_cell.length_b   1.000
_cell.length_c   1.000
_cell.angle_alpha   90.00
_cell.angle_beta   90.00
_cell.angle_gamma   90.00
#
_symmetry.space_group_name_H-M   'P 1'
#
loop_
_entity.id
_entity.type
_entity.pdbx_description
1 polymer ?
#
loop_
_entity_poly.entity_id
_entity_poly.type
_entity_poly.pdbx_seq_one_letter_code
_entity_poly.pdbx_strand_id
1 'polypeptide(L)'
;RGNAISYDELADKVFPSEEKWLAQKATSVLLSIAPLAKGKDGQVLFPSRLHMMFRGISGIYACANPNCTEKKHSSHIPLGKIYIGKHEDVCRCGGKIYELLNDRTCGALFLRGYIDEMEPQARFVWNKKGIVFEQNFKEVHYYIIPDNMSLGSKKDVKIGWLNSIAGRIEQDDTHAEEPNYLHV
;
A
#
# COMPACT_ATOMS: atom_id res chain seq x y z
N ARG A 1 10.78 -23.15 -25.31
CA ARG A 1 10.60 -21.92 -24.47
C ARG A 1 11.12 -20.76 -25.28
N GLY A 2 10.26 -19.79 -25.64
CA GLY A 2 10.67 -18.57 -26.32
C GLY A 2 11.45 -17.66 -25.36
N ASN A 3 12.37 -16.89 -25.93
CA ASN A 3 13.10 -15.87 -25.16
C ASN A 3 12.14 -14.71 -24.83
N ALA A 4 12.27 -14.15 -23.64
CA ALA A 4 11.60 -12.92 -23.28
C ALA A 4 12.14 -11.77 -24.17
N ILE A 5 11.21 -10.96 -24.68
CA ILE A 5 11.56 -9.75 -25.45
C ILE A 5 11.07 -8.53 -24.69
N SER A 6 11.74 -7.39 -24.88
CA SER A 6 11.31 -6.13 -24.30
C SER A 6 10.01 -5.63 -24.97
N TYR A 7 9.30 -4.72 -24.29
CA TYR A 7 8.10 -4.09 -24.84
C TYR A 7 8.44 -3.31 -26.13
N ASP A 8 9.56 -2.62 -26.16
CA ASP A 8 10.03 -1.89 -27.33
C ASP A 8 10.31 -2.81 -28.52
N GLU A 9 11.04 -3.92 -28.27
CA GLU A 9 11.25 -4.94 -29.30
C GLU A 9 9.96 -5.57 -29.81
N LEU A 10 8.96 -5.75 -28.94
CA LEU A 10 7.66 -6.24 -29.37
C LEU A 10 6.97 -5.23 -30.28
N ALA A 11 6.98 -3.95 -29.91
CA ALA A 11 6.38 -2.89 -30.69
C ALA A 11 7.00 -2.79 -32.09
N ASP A 12 8.34 -2.81 -32.17
CA ASP A 12 9.09 -2.77 -33.42
C ASP A 12 8.83 -4.01 -34.31
N LYS A 13 8.64 -5.18 -33.71
CA LYS A 13 8.31 -6.42 -34.45
C LYS A 13 6.91 -6.45 -34.98
N VAL A 14 5.94 -5.93 -34.23
CA VAL A 14 4.51 -5.94 -34.61
C VAL A 14 4.22 -4.82 -35.61
N PHE A 15 4.87 -3.67 -35.46
CA PHE A 15 4.65 -2.48 -36.29
C PHE A 15 5.99 -1.93 -36.83
N PRO A 16 6.69 -2.67 -37.71
CA PRO A 16 8.08 -2.34 -38.11
C PRO A 16 8.20 -1.08 -38.98
N SER A 17 7.08 -0.61 -39.56
CA SER A 17 7.07 0.54 -40.48
C SER A 17 6.52 1.82 -39.82
N GLU A 18 6.16 1.77 -38.53
CA GLU A 18 5.54 2.88 -37.84
C GLU A 18 6.55 3.65 -36.99
N GLU A 19 6.26 4.93 -36.73
CA GLU A 19 7.03 5.71 -35.78
C GLU A 19 7.00 5.06 -34.38
N LYS A 20 8.11 5.07 -33.67
CA LYS A 20 8.29 4.35 -32.40
C LYS A 20 7.17 4.63 -31.38
N TRP A 21 6.78 5.89 -31.23
CA TRP A 21 5.71 6.27 -30.30
C TRP A 21 4.35 5.69 -30.70
N LEU A 22 4.07 5.64 -32.02
CA LEU A 22 2.81 5.10 -32.57
C LEU A 22 2.79 3.58 -32.43
N ALA A 23 3.91 2.91 -32.76
CA ALA A 23 4.10 1.47 -32.59
C ALA A 23 3.89 1.04 -31.14
N GLN A 24 4.48 1.75 -30.18
CA GLN A 24 4.28 1.51 -28.74
C GLN A 24 2.82 1.69 -28.33
N LYS A 25 2.17 2.77 -28.75
CA LYS A 25 0.78 3.03 -28.41
C LYS A 25 -0.16 1.97 -29.01
N ALA A 26 0.04 1.60 -30.28
CA ALA A 26 -0.71 0.54 -30.94
C ALA A 26 -0.52 -0.82 -30.26
N THR A 27 0.71 -1.16 -29.90
CA THR A 27 1.03 -2.39 -29.14
C THR A 27 0.35 -2.40 -27.77
N SER A 28 0.31 -1.28 -27.07
CA SER A 28 -0.39 -1.16 -25.77
C SER A 28 -1.88 -1.45 -25.90
N VAL A 29 -2.52 -0.86 -26.92
CA VAL A 29 -3.94 -1.12 -27.22
C VAL A 29 -4.15 -2.59 -27.58
N LEU A 30 -3.31 -3.14 -28.44
CA LEU A 30 -3.40 -4.54 -28.85
C LEU A 30 -3.29 -5.49 -27.64
N LEU A 31 -2.33 -5.27 -26.77
CA LEU A 31 -2.13 -6.07 -25.55
C LEU A 31 -3.31 -5.92 -24.55
N SER A 32 -4.00 -4.79 -24.54
CA SER A 32 -5.14 -4.58 -23.65
C SER A 32 -6.41 -5.30 -24.12
N ILE A 33 -6.57 -5.46 -25.45
CA ILE A 33 -7.75 -6.13 -26.03
C ILE A 33 -7.51 -7.63 -26.31
N ALA A 34 -6.27 -8.05 -26.47
CA ALA A 34 -5.92 -9.44 -26.80
C ALA A 34 -6.47 -10.47 -25.76
N PRO A 35 -6.51 -10.20 -24.46
CA PRO A 35 -7.12 -11.11 -23.47
C PRO A 35 -8.63 -11.25 -23.60
N LEU A 36 -9.30 -10.34 -24.32
CA LEU A 36 -10.74 -10.39 -24.55
C LEU A 36 -11.11 -11.29 -25.74
N ALA A 37 -10.14 -11.58 -26.62
CA ALA A 37 -10.34 -12.43 -27.77
C ALA A 37 -10.50 -13.90 -27.35
N LYS A 38 -11.60 -14.53 -27.74
CA LYS A 38 -11.93 -15.92 -27.44
C LYS A 38 -12.01 -16.74 -28.71
N GLY A 39 -11.54 -17.98 -28.66
CA GLY A 39 -11.74 -18.98 -29.70
C GLY A 39 -13.19 -19.45 -29.76
N LYS A 40 -13.52 -20.26 -30.78
CA LYS A 40 -14.85 -20.86 -30.95
C LYS A 40 -15.25 -21.76 -29.77
N ASP A 41 -14.28 -22.28 -29.04
CA ASP A 41 -14.41 -23.09 -27.84
C ASP A 41 -14.56 -22.26 -26.56
N GLY A 42 -14.58 -20.94 -26.63
CA GLY A 42 -14.69 -20.02 -25.51
C GLY A 42 -13.38 -19.76 -24.75
N GLN A 43 -12.29 -20.44 -25.14
CA GLN A 43 -10.98 -20.22 -24.51
C GLN A 43 -10.38 -18.89 -24.97
N VAL A 44 -9.68 -18.21 -24.05
CA VAL A 44 -8.96 -16.97 -24.34
C VAL A 44 -7.80 -17.29 -25.27
N LEU A 45 -7.78 -16.67 -26.47
CA LEU A 45 -6.75 -16.93 -27.48
C LEU A 45 -5.37 -16.45 -27.05
N PHE A 46 -5.30 -15.38 -26.27
CA PHE A 46 -4.06 -14.81 -25.77
C PHE A 46 -4.15 -14.53 -24.26
N PRO A 47 -3.92 -15.55 -23.41
CA PRO A 47 -3.92 -15.35 -21.97
C PRO A 47 -2.71 -14.51 -21.57
N SER A 48 -2.91 -13.21 -21.41
CA SER A 48 -1.87 -12.30 -20.94
C SER A 48 -2.04 -12.05 -19.45
N ARG A 49 -0.94 -12.10 -18.72
CA ARG A 49 -0.86 -11.65 -17.32
C ARG A 49 0.11 -10.47 -17.26
N LEU A 50 -0.39 -9.34 -16.84
CA LEU A 50 0.46 -8.20 -16.55
C LEU A 50 1.06 -8.38 -15.16
N HIS A 51 2.32 -8.81 -15.11
CA HIS A 51 3.09 -8.79 -13.88
C HIS A 51 3.71 -7.40 -13.70
N MET A 52 3.01 -6.52 -13.04
CA MET A 52 3.60 -5.24 -12.64
C MET A 52 4.51 -5.50 -11.44
N MET A 53 5.78 -5.75 -11.72
CA MET A 53 6.81 -5.79 -10.69
C MET A 53 7.16 -4.35 -10.31
N PHE A 54 6.35 -3.75 -9.47
CA PHE A 54 6.77 -2.55 -8.75
C PHE A 54 7.86 -2.98 -7.77
N ARG A 55 9.09 -2.61 -8.04
CA ARG A 55 10.04 -2.43 -6.95
C ARG A 55 9.37 -1.39 -6.05
N GLY A 56 8.99 -1.81 -4.83
CA GLY A 56 8.14 -1.05 -3.95
C GLY A 56 8.33 0.45 -4.14
N ILE A 57 7.27 1.15 -4.53
CA ILE A 57 7.34 2.59 -4.72
C ILE A 57 7.63 3.13 -3.33
N SER A 58 8.87 3.58 -3.11
CA SER A 58 9.21 4.32 -1.90
C SER A 58 8.48 5.65 -1.91
N GLY A 59 8.06 6.13 -0.75
CA GLY A 59 7.38 7.41 -0.66
C GLY A 59 5.87 7.35 -0.93
N ILE A 60 5.24 6.21 -0.66
CA ILE A 60 3.79 6.14 -0.48
C ILE A 60 3.49 6.30 1.00
N TYR A 61 2.51 7.15 1.30
CA TYR A 61 2.07 7.43 2.66
C TYR A 61 0.55 7.35 2.75
N ALA A 62 0.04 7.04 3.92
CA ALA A 62 -1.39 6.93 4.15
C ALA A 62 -1.80 7.66 5.43
N CYS A 63 -2.94 8.31 5.39
CA CYS A 63 -3.62 8.76 6.59
C CYS A 63 -4.12 7.55 7.36
N ALA A 64 -3.76 7.45 8.64
CA ALA A 64 -4.15 6.33 9.50
C ALA A 64 -5.61 6.39 9.97
N ASN A 65 -6.35 7.47 9.67
CA ASN A 65 -7.74 7.58 10.07
C ASN A 65 -8.65 6.77 9.12
N PRO A 66 -9.32 5.71 9.58
CA PRO A 66 -10.22 4.91 8.76
C PRO A 66 -11.38 5.72 8.18
N ASN A 67 -11.87 6.71 8.95
CA ASN A 67 -12.96 7.62 8.59
C ASN A 67 -12.50 8.95 8.02
N CYS A 68 -11.38 8.93 7.31
CA CYS A 68 -10.81 10.13 6.70
C CYS A 68 -11.76 10.76 5.67
N THR A 69 -12.15 12.01 5.87
CA THR A 69 -13.01 12.76 4.95
C THR A 69 -12.36 13.04 3.59
N GLU A 70 -11.04 12.96 3.51
CA GLU A 70 -10.26 13.14 2.30
C GLU A 70 -10.04 11.85 1.50
N LYS A 71 -10.58 10.72 1.97
CA LYS A 71 -10.47 9.40 1.32
C LYS A 71 -11.16 9.42 -0.05
N LYS A 72 -10.43 9.00 -1.10
CA LYS A 72 -10.93 8.96 -2.48
C LYS A 72 -10.97 7.55 -3.08
N HIS A 73 -10.70 6.54 -2.27
CA HIS A 73 -10.73 5.15 -2.71
C HIS A 73 -11.79 4.37 -1.92
N SER A 74 -12.39 3.39 -2.57
CA SER A 74 -13.20 2.36 -1.92
C SER A 74 -12.34 1.10 -1.82
N SER A 75 -11.93 0.73 -0.65
CA SER A 75 -11.16 -0.50 -0.41
C SER A 75 -11.54 -1.05 0.96
N HIS A 76 -11.39 -2.36 1.13
CA HIS A 76 -11.53 -3.03 2.43
C HIS A 76 -10.36 -2.76 3.39
N ILE A 77 -9.44 -1.88 2.98
CA ILE A 77 -8.32 -1.47 3.81
C ILE A 77 -8.75 -0.24 4.59
N PRO A 78 -8.72 -0.27 5.92
CA PRO A 78 -9.19 0.81 6.78
C PRO A 78 -8.17 1.95 6.85
N LEU A 79 -7.78 2.49 5.70
CA LEU A 79 -6.89 3.64 5.59
C LEU A 79 -7.62 4.83 4.98
N GLY A 80 -7.18 6.01 5.36
CA GLY A 80 -7.65 7.26 4.79
C GLY A 80 -6.99 7.60 3.44
N LYS A 81 -6.76 8.89 3.19
CA LYS A 81 -6.15 9.39 1.96
C LYS A 81 -4.74 8.87 1.77
N ILE A 82 -4.44 8.42 0.55
CA ILE A 82 -3.11 8.00 0.12
C ILE A 82 -2.36 9.20 -0.49
N TYR A 83 -1.09 9.33 -0.16
CA TYR A 83 -0.18 10.36 -0.64
C TYR A 83 1.01 9.72 -1.34
N ILE A 84 1.49 10.37 -2.39
CA ILE A 84 2.69 9.95 -3.13
C ILE A 84 3.69 11.11 -3.10
N GLY A 85 4.89 10.85 -2.61
CA GLY A 85 5.93 11.85 -2.49
C GLY A 85 5.70 12.83 -1.33
N LYS A 86 5.98 14.14 -1.56
CA LYS A 86 5.92 15.17 -0.51
C LYS A 86 4.51 15.36 0.05
N HIS A 87 4.39 15.33 1.36
CA HIS A 87 3.13 15.52 2.10
C HIS A 87 3.40 16.23 3.43
N GLU A 88 2.33 16.67 4.10
CA GLU A 88 2.34 17.14 5.48
C GLU A 88 2.33 15.94 6.46
N ASP A 89 2.59 16.18 7.73
CA ASP A 89 2.62 15.12 8.75
C ASP A 89 1.22 14.71 9.22
N VAL A 90 0.25 15.62 9.02
CA VAL A 90 -1.13 15.45 9.43
C VAL A 90 -2.04 15.70 8.23
N CYS A 91 -2.99 14.81 8.03
CA CYS A 91 -4.04 14.95 7.02
C CYS A 91 -5.01 16.09 7.39
N ARG A 92 -5.70 16.67 6.41
CA ARG A 92 -6.74 17.66 6.66
C ARG A 92 -7.87 17.19 7.58
N CYS A 93 -8.11 15.88 7.63
CA CYS A 93 -9.07 15.27 8.58
C CYS A 93 -8.54 15.17 10.02
N GLY A 94 -7.32 15.63 10.30
CA GLY A 94 -6.66 15.54 11.60
C GLY A 94 -5.86 14.25 11.82
N GLY A 95 -6.03 13.23 11.00
CA GLY A 95 -5.32 11.96 11.13
C GLY A 95 -3.84 12.07 10.76
N LYS A 96 -2.97 11.41 11.51
CA LYS A 96 -1.53 11.34 11.21
C LYS A 96 -1.28 10.55 9.93
N ILE A 97 -0.24 10.94 9.20
CA ILE A 97 0.16 10.31 7.95
C ILE A 97 1.43 9.51 8.21
N TYR A 98 1.38 8.21 7.89
CA TYR A 98 2.50 7.28 8.04
C TYR A 98 2.96 6.78 6.68
N GLU A 99 4.23 6.39 6.58
CA GLU A 99 4.72 5.69 5.40
C GLU A 99 4.08 4.30 5.30
N LEU A 100 3.59 3.98 4.11
CA LEU A 100 2.96 2.71 3.81
C LEU A 100 3.97 1.76 3.17
N LEU A 101 4.18 0.63 3.80
CA LEU A 101 5.04 -0.43 3.30
C LEU A 101 4.19 -1.61 2.82
N ASN A 102 4.70 -2.32 1.83
CA ASN A 102 4.07 -3.52 1.29
C ASN A 102 5.06 -4.69 1.32
N ASP A 103 4.63 -5.81 1.89
CA ASP A 103 5.36 -7.07 1.74
C ASP A 103 5.11 -7.65 0.34
N ARG A 104 6.18 -7.85 -0.40
CA ARG A 104 6.10 -8.35 -1.79
C ARG A 104 5.70 -9.81 -1.90
N THR A 105 5.86 -10.58 -0.83
CA THR A 105 5.59 -12.01 -0.82
C THR A 105 4.10 -12.29 -0.66
N CYS A 106 3.45 -11.61 0.28
CA CYS A 106 2.05 -11.87 0.63
C CYS A 106 1.11 -10.67 0.34
N GLY A 107 1.64 -9.51 -0.03
CA GLY A 107 0.86 -8.30 -0.27
C GLY A 107 0.39 -7.60 1.01
N ALA A 108 0.85 -8.02 2.18
CA ALA A 108 0.51 -7.38 3.45
C ALA A 108 0.96 -5.93 3.49
N LEU A 109 0.14 -5.08 4.09
CA LEU A 109 0.41 -3.66 4.25
C LEU A 109 0.79 -3.34 5.69
N PHE A 110 1.78 -2.48 5.84
CA PHE A 110 2.27 -2.03 7.14
C PHE A 110 2.39 -0.51 7.17
N LEU A 111 2.14 0.08 8.32
CA LEU A 111 2.53 1.45 8.61
C LEU A 111 3.91 1.44 9.27
N ARG A 112 4.83 2.23 8.71
CA ARG A 112 6.12 2.49 9.34
C ARG A 112 5.95 3.57 10.39
N GLY A 113 6.33 3.27 11.61
CA GLY A 113 6.35 4.20 12.72
C GLY A 113 7.67 4.14 13.47
N TYR A 114 7.82 5.05 14.42
CA TYR A 114 8.97 5.12 15.31
C TYR A 114 8.48 5.21 16.73
N ILE A 115 9.09 4.44 17.64
CA ILE A 115 8.80 4.46 19.09
C ILE A 115 10.06 4.88 19.82
N ASP A 116 9.87 5.55 20.96
CA ASP A 116 10.96 5.85 21.88
C ASP A 116 11.23 4.62 22.74
N GLU A 117 12.46 4.11 22.71
CA GLU A 117 12.87 2.97 23.53
C GLU A 117 13.05 3.34 25.00
N MET A 118 13.25 4.62 25.31
CA MET A 118 13.43 5.12 26.68
C MET A 118 12.10 5.24 27.44
N GLU A 119 10.99 5.46 26.68
CA GLU A 119 9.65 5.57 27.24
C GLU A 119 8.65 4.60 26.58
N PRO A 120 8.86 3.27 26.67
CA PRO A 120 8.00 2.30 26.01
C PRO A 120 6.56 2.31 26.55
N GLN A 121 6.34 2.88 27.73
CA GLN A 121 5.01 3.01 28.35
C GLN A 121 4.18 4.13 27.74
N ALA A 122 4.80 5.12 27.08
CA ALA A 122 4.09 6.23 26.45
C ALA A 122 3.26 5.80 25.23
N ARG A 123 3.60 4.65 24.62
CA ARG A 123 2.90 4.02 23.48
C ARG A 123 2.66 4.96 22.29
N PHE A 124 3.41 6.06 22.21
CA PHE A 124 3.35 6.95 21.06
C PHE A 124 4.08 6.35 19.87
N VAL A 125 3.46 6.46 18.70
CA VAL A 125 4.04 6.07 17.42
C VAL A 125 4.23 7.34 16.61
N TRP A 126 5.48 7.67 16.36
CA TRP A 126 5.85 8.83 15.56
C TRP A 126 5.87 8.44 14.08
N ASN A 127 5.41 9.32 13.22
CA ASN A 127 5.40 9.11 11.78
C ASN A 127 6.73 9.48 11.10
N LYS A 128 7.63 10.14 11.84
CA LYS A 128 8.98 10.52 11.42
C LYS A 128 9.98 10.27 12.54
N LYS A 129 11.18 9.91 12.16
CA LYS A 129 12.31 9.90 13.07
C LYS A 129 12.63 11.35 13.43
N GLY A 130 12.36 11.74 14.67
CA GLY A 130 12.62 13.09 15.17
C GLY A 130 14.10 13.43 15.14
N ILE A 131 14.43 14.70 14.88
CA ILE A 131 15.75 15.26 15.05
C ILE A 131 15.83 15.81 16.50
N VAL A 132 15.66 14.96 17.48
CA VAL A 132 15.87 15.37 18.87
C VAL A 132 17.16 14.71 19.34
N PHE A 133 18.05 15.53 19.90
CA PHE A 133 19.32 15.10 20.41
C PHE A 133 19.12 13.92 21.40
N GLU A 134 19.84 12.81 21.15
CA GLU A 134 19.95 11.65 22.04
C GLU A 134 18.72 10.74 22.22
N GLN A 135 17.64 10.88 21.45
CA GLN A 135 16.54 9.92 21.52
C GLN A 135 16.79 8.70 20.63
N ASN A 136 16.76 7.52 21.24
CA ASN A 136 16.86 6.24 20.54
C ASN A 136 15.49 5.84 19.99
N PHE A 137 15.15 6.36 18.82
CA PHE A 137 13.93 5.93 18.12
C PHE A 137 14.17 4.60 17.41
N LYS A 138 13.36 3.62 17.75
CA LYS A 138 13.29 2.35 17.06
C LYS A 138 12.23 2.38 15.97
N GLU A 139 12.60 1.94 14.78
CA GLU A 139 11.65 1.73 13.68
C GLU A 139 10.78 0.51 13.98
N VAL A 140 9.48 0.64 13.79
CA VAL A 140 8.48 -0.41 13.98
C VAL A 140 7.52 -0.44 12.80
N HIS A 141 7.06 -1.63 12.46
CA HIS A 141 6.10 -1.83 11.39
C HIS A 141 4.81 -2.40 11.95
N TYR A 142 3.71 -1.70 11.77
CA TYR A 142 2.39 -2.11 12.22
C TYR A 142 1.62 -2.70 11.07
N TYR A 143 1.25 -3.98 11.17
CA TYR A 143 0.40 -4.62 10.17
C TYR A 143 -1.00 -4.02 10.20
N ILE A 144 -1.52 -3.65 9.05
CA ILE A 144 -2.88 -3.12 8.92
C ILE A 144 -3.83 -4.29 8.75
N ILE A 145 -4.75 -4.43 9.70
CA ILE A 145 -5.74 -5.50 9.68
C ILE A 145 -6.92 -5.05 8.81
N PRO A 146 -7.21 -5.72 7.68
CA PRO A 146 -8.38 -5.41 6.85
C PRO A 146 -9.68 -5.68 7.60
N ASP A 147 -10.72 -4.89 7.33
CA ASP A 147 -12.03 -4.98 8.00
C ASP A 147 -12.70 -6.37 7.89
N ASN A 148 -12.35 -7.14 6.87
CA ASN A 148 -12.88 -8.48 6.61
C ASN A 148 -12.01 -9.62 7.14
N MET A 149 -10.96 -9.31 7.90
CA MET A 149 -9.99 -10.29 8.40
C MET A 149 -10.07 -10.42 9.91
N SER A 150 -10.27 -11.66 10.40
CA SER A 150 -10.12 -12.00 11.79
C SER A 150 -8.76 -12.67 12.00
N LEU A 151 -7.93 -12.07 12.84
CA LEU A 151 -6.67 -12.69 13.26
C LEU A 151 -6.97 -13.71 14.37
N GLY A 152 -6.71 -14.99 14.07
CA GLY A 152 -6.70 -16.02 15.10
C GLY A 152 -5.64 -15.72 16.17
N SER A 153 -5.89 -16.13 17.40
CA SER A 153 -4.96 -15.96 18.53
C SER A 153 -3.64 -16.69 18.26
N LYS A 154 -2.61 -15.95 17.83
CA LYS A 154 -1.24 -16.45 17.72
C LYS A 154 -0.45 -15.93 18.92
N LYS A 155 0.34 -16.80 19.56
CA LYS A 155 1.08 -16.52 20.81
C LYS A 155 2.06 -15.32 20.74
N ASP A 156 2.51 -14.97 19.54
CA ASP A 156 3.54 -13.95 19.34
C ASP A 156 3.02 -12.66 18.65
N VAL A 157 1.71 -12.54 18.44
CA VAL A 157 1.10 -11.37 17.81
C VAL A 157 0.41 -10.54 18.88
N LYS A 158 0.81 -9.28 19.00
CA LYS A 158 0.14 -8.28 19.83
C LYS A 158 -0.79 -7.48 18.93
N ILE A 159 -2.05 -7.46 19.26
CA ILE A 159 -3.08 -6.69 18.58
C ILE A 159 -3.30 -5.40 19.35
N GLY A 160 -3.53 -4.30 18.66
CA GLY A 160 -3.79 -3.00 19.27
C GLY A 160 -4.56 -2.06 18.38
N TRP A 161 -4.96 -0.96 18.95
CA TRP A 161 -5.72 0.10 18.28
C TRP A 161 -4.89 1.35 18.21
N LEU A 162 -4.52 1.77 17.00
CA LEU A 162 -3.81 3.03 16.77
C LEU A 162 -4.81 4.18 16.73
N ASN A 163 -4.80 5.03 17.74
CA ASN A 163 -5.48 6.32 17.67
C ASN A 163 -4.83 7.17 16.58
N SER A 164 -5.49 7.33 15.48
CA SER A 164 -4.96 7.97 14.28
C SER A 164 -4.70 9.48 14.45
N ILE A 165 -5.32 10.13 15.41
CA ILE A 165 -5.16 11.55 15.70
C ILE A 165 -4.01 11.77 16.69
N ALA A 166 -4.05 11.07 17.84
CA ALA A 166 -3.02 11.18 18.85
C ALA A 166 -1.71 10.49 18.45
N GLY A 167 -1.77 9.44 17.62
CA GLY A 167 -0.63 8.60 17.27
C GLY A 167 -0.21 7.71 18.44
N ARG A 168 -1.17 7.17 19.18
CA ARG A 168 -0.93 6.33 20.35
C ARG A 168 -1.55 4.97 20.14
N ILE A 169 -0.86 3.90 20.56
CA ILE A 169 -1.40 2.54 20.52
C ILE A 169 -1.99 2.17 21.87
N GLU A 170 -3.21 1.64 21.83
CA GLU A 170 -3.95 1.10 22.94
C GLU A 170 -4.19 -0.39 22.72
N GLN A 171 -4.12 -1.18 23.79
CA GLN A 171 -4.17 -2.64 23.72
C GLN A 171 -5.48 -3.25 24.19
N ASP A 172 -6.45 -2.40 24.54
CA ASP A 172 -7.77 -2.85 24.95
C ASP A 172 -8.77 -2.78 23.78
N ASP A 173 -9.77 -3.64 23.80
CA ASP A 173 -10.78 -3.72 22.76
C ASP A 173 -11.90 -2.69 22.93
N THR A 174 -11.78 -1.76 23.89
CA THR A 174 -12.81 -0.74 24.16
C THR A 174 -12.98 0.23 22.98
N HIS A 175 -12.00 0.32 22.10
CA HIS A 175 -11.94 1.26 20.97
C HIS A 175 -12.35 0.65 19.63
N ALA A 176 -12.81 -0.61 19.61
CA ALA A 176 -13.14 -1.34 18.38
C ALA A 176 -14.18 -0.64 17.48
N GLU A 177 -15.07 0.16 18.06
CA GLU A 177 -16.12 0.89 17.34
C GLU A 177 -15.86 2.39 17.22
N GLU A 178 -14.75 2.89 17.73
CA GLU A 178 -14.44 4.31 17.70
C GLU A 178 -13.91 4.77 16.33
N PRO A 179 -14.42 5.88 15.78
CA PRO A 179 -14.21 6.26 14.38
C PRO A 179 -12.76 6.64 14.01
N ASN A 180 -11.91 6.92 15.00
CA ASN A 180 -10.54 7.39 14.77
C ASN A 180 -9.47 6.34 15.10
N TYR A 181 -9.86 5.10 15.36
CA TYR A 181 -8.96 4.01 15.71
C TYR A 181 -8.75 3.06 14.54
N LEU A 182 -7.49 2.77 14.24
CA LEU A 182 -7.07 1.81 13.25
C LEU A 182 -6.62 0.53 13.94
N HIS A 183 -7.18 -0.61 13.53
CA HIS A 183 -6.78 -1.92 14.02
C HIS A 183 -5.43 -2.34 13.43
N VAL A 184 -4.44 -2.64 14.28
CA VAL A 184 -3.06 -2.96 13.89
C VAL A 184 -2.48 -4.12 14.67
#